data_d0e4ee4b8d88c5a51f97403e0dd376ad
#
_entry.id   d0e4ee4b8d88c5a51f97403e0dd376ad
#
_cell.length_a   1.000
_cell.length_b   1.000
_cell.length_c   1.000
_cell.angle_alpha   90.00
_cell.angle_beta   90.00
_cell.angle_gamma   90.00
#
_symmetry.space_group_name_H-M   'P 1'
#
loop_
_entity.id
_entity.type
_entity.pdbx_description
1 polymer ?
#
loop_
_entity_poly.entity_id
_entity_poly.type
_entity_poly.pdbx_seq_one_letter_code
_entity_poly.pdbx_strand_id
1 'polypeptide(L)'
;DKGLMGVQTPCYVVDEKRLRENLTILRQVAEETGCKILLAQKAFSMFAVYPLIGEYLAGTTASGLFEAKLGKEEMGGETHIFSAAYVEEEFEEILQVCDHISFNSFAQWKKYRERALKAGKSCSIRINPEHSTQEHGIYDPCAAGSRLGVTRKNFQPEELEGIEGLHFHTLCEQNSDALVETVQAVEEKFGPFLHQMKWVNFGGGHHITRPDYDRKALIDCIRAFREKYDVQVYLEPGEAIAYYAGYLVT
;
A
#
# COMPACT_ATOMS: atom_id res chain seq x y z
N ASP A 1 -31.08 -9.54 7.95
CA ASP A 1 -31.86 -9.89 6.74
C ASP A 1 -32.96 -8.87 6.42
N LYS A 2 -33.50 -8.12 7.41
CA LYS A 2 -34.51 -7.08 7.12
C LYS A 2 -33.98 -5.90 6.33
N GLY A 3 -32.67 -5.60 6.43
CA GLY A 3 -32.00 -4.52 5.70
C GLY A 3 -31.80 -4.77 4.21
N LEU A 4 -31.92 -6.02 3.76
CA LEU A 4 -31.78 -6.39 2.34
C LEU A 4 -33.12 -6.44 1.59
N MET A 5 -34.23 -6.32 2.31
CA MET A 5 -35.57 -6.33 1.68
C MET A 5 -35.83 -5.00 0.96
N GLY A 6 -36.13 -5.09 -0.32
CA GLY A 6 -36.41 -3.93 -1.16
C GLY A 6 -35.22 -3.34 -1.90
N VAL A 7 -34.05 -3.96 -1.81
CA VAL A 7 -32.89 -3.58 -2.64
C VAL A 7 -33.14 -4.04 -4.07
N GLN A 8 -32.81 -3.18 -5.02
CA GLN A 8 -32.87 -3.56 -6.43
C GLN A 8 -31.73 -4.53 -6.76
N THR A 9 -32.06 -5.70 -7.29
CA THR A 9 -31.09 -6.75 -7.63
C THR A 9 -30.78 -6.78 -9.13
N PRO A 10 -29.59 -7.26 -9.56
CA PRO A 10 -28.46 -7.61 -8.71
C PRO A 10 -27.70 -6.37 -8.17
N CYS A 11 -27.18 -6.44 -6.95
CA CYS A 11 -26.39 -5.36 -6.38
C CYS A 11 -25.38 -5.85 -5.34
N TYR A 12 -24.32 -5.10 -5.13
CA TYR A 12 -23.42 -5.27 -3.99
C TYR A 12 -23.91 -4.40 -2.82
N VAL A 13 -23.96 -4.99 -1.65
CA VAL A 13 -24.34 -4.31 -0.40
C VAL A 13 -23.21 -4.41 0.59
N VAL A 14 -22.80 -3.28 1.17
CA VAL A 14 -21.82 -3.23 2.25
C VAL A 14 -22.54 -3.09 3.58
N ASP A 15 -22.16 -3.93 4.55
CA ASP A 15 -22.58 -3.84 5.94
C ASP A 15 -21.63 -2.89 6.69
N GLU A 16 -22.07 -1.67 6.94
CA GLU A 16 -21.27 -0.66 7.62
C GLU A 16 -20.81 -1.07 9.01
N LYS A 17 -21.61 -1.86 9.74
CA LYS A 17 -21.21 -2.34 11.07
C LYS A 17 -19.97 -3.23 10.97
N ARG A 18 -19.98 -4.19 10.06
CA ARG A 18 -18.83 -5.08 9.83
C ARG A 18 -17.63 -4.32 9.27
N LEU A 19 -17.89 -3.37 8.38
CA LEU A 19 -16.82 -2.48 7.89
C LEU A 19 -16.16 -1.70 9.03
N ARG A 20 -16.94 -1.13 9.95
CA ARG A 20 -16.42 -0.44 11.15
C ARG A 20 -15.65 -1.37 12.09
N GLU A 21 -16.07 -2.63 12.23
CA GLU A 21 -15.33 -3.63 13.01
C GLU A 21 -13.93 -3.87 12.42
N ASN A 22 -13.84 -4.05 11.11
CA ASN A 22 -12.56 -4.18 10.40
C ASN A 22 -11.69 -2.92 10.54
N LEU A 23 -12.28 -1.76 10.31
CA LEU A 23 -11.58 -0.47 10.41
C LEU A 23 -11.06 -0.21 11.83
N THR A 24 -11.80 -0.64 12.85
CA THR A 24 -11.36 -0.54 14.25
C THR A 24 -10.11 -1.39 14.50
N ILE A 25 -10.03 -2.60 13.96
CA ILE A 25 -8.83 -3.46 14.04
C ILE A 25 -7.64 -2.76 13.38
N LEU A 26 -7.83 -2.19 12.19
CA LEU A 26 -6.76 -1.49 11.47
C LEU A 26 -6.28 -0.25 12.24
N ARG A 27 -7.22 0.53 12.80
CA ARG A 27 -6.88 1.68 13.66
C ARG A 27 -6.05 1.26 14.87
N GLN A 28 -6.42 0.18 15.55
CA GLN A 28 -5.65 -0.34 16.70
C GLN A 28 -4.21 -0.67 16.30
N VAL A 29 -4.00 -1.35 15.17
CA VAL A 29 -2.65 -1.61 14.65
C VAL A 29 -1.88 -0.31 14.40
N ALA A 30 -2.53 0.67 13.78
CA ALA A 30 -1.92 1.97 13.51
C ALA A 30 -1.55 2.73 14.80
N GLU A 31 -2.44 2.76 15.78
CA GLU A 31 -2.21 3.42 17.08
C GLU A 31 -1.09 2.73 17.87
N GLU A 32 -1.07 1.40 17.91
CA GLU A 32 -0.06 0.64 18.63
C GLU A 32 1.33 0.71 18.03
N THR A 33 1.44 0.89 16.72
CA THR A 33 2.73 0.88 16.00
C THR A 33 3.17 2.27 15.55
N GLY A 34 2.23 3.23 15.44
CA GLY A 34 2.44 4.51 14.78
C GLY A 34 2.63 4.38 13.26
N CYS A 35 2.31 3.23 12.66
CA CYS A 35 2.28 3.12 11.20
C CYS A 35 1.06 3.84 10.62
N LYS A 36 1.12 4.16 9.35
CA LYS A 36 -0.01 4.70 8.59
C LYS A 36 -0.58 3.63 7.67
N ILE A 37 -1.89 3.50 7.65
CA ILE A 37 -2.58 2.52 6.81
C ILE A 37 -3.37 3.25 5.73
N LEU A 38 -3.21 2.80 4.48
CA LEU A 38 -3.85 3.35 3.30
C LEU A 38 -4.80 2.32 2.70
N LEU A 39 -5.94 2.77 2.16
CA LEU A 39 -6.82 1.91 1.36
C LEU A 39 -6.21 1.65 -0.01
N ALA A 40 -5.96 0.39 -0.36
CA ALA A 40 -5.62 -0.01 -1.72
C ALA A 40 -6.89 -0.08 -2.59
N GLN A 41 -7.13 0.96 -3.38
CA GLN A 41 -8.38 1.15 -4.14
C GLN A 41 -8.58 0.07 -5.21
N LYS A 42 -7.52 -0.50 -5.77
CA LYS A 42 -7.61 -1.62 -6.73
C LYS A 42 -8.34 -2.85 -6.20
N ALA A 43 -8.34 -3.05 -4.88
CA ALA A 43 -9.02 -4.17 -4.24
C ALA A 43 -10.43 -3.79 -3.73
N PHE A 44 -10.63 -2.54 -3.33
CA PHE A 44 -11.92 -2.05 -2.85
C PHE A 44 -12.08 -0.57 -3.18
N SER A 45 -13.02 -0.24 -4.06
CA SER A 45 -13.25 1.13 -4.53
C SER A 45 -14.72 1.56 -4.46
N MET A 46 -15.47 1.05 -3.51
CA MET A 46 -16.85 1.50 -3.25
C MET A 46 -16.81 2.88 -2.57
N PHE A 47 -16.67 3.93 -3.36
CA PHE A 47 -16.42 5.30 -2.89
C PHE A 47 -17.54 5.87 -2.00
N ALA A 48 -18.77 5.33 -2.09
CA ALA A 48 -19.86 5.74 -1.19
C ALA A 48 -19.52 5.55 0.32
N VAL A 49 -18.59 4.65 0.66
CA VAL A 49 -18.13 4.43 2.03
C VAL A 49 -16.75 5.05 2.32
N TYR A 50 -16.16 5.77 1.39
CA TYR A 50 -14.87 6.43 1.60
C TYR A 50 -14.86 7.46 2.73
N PRO A 51 -15.91 8.29 2.91
CA PRO A 51 -15.96 9.18 4.06
C PRO A 51 -15.85 8.44 5.40
N LEU A 52 -16.51 7.27 5.51
CA LEU A 52 -16.41 6.42 6.69
C LEU A 52 -14.99 5.83 6.84
N ILE A 53 -14.38 5.33 5.77
CA ILE A 53 -13.03 4.76 5.81
C ILE A 53 -12.01 5.83 6.19
N GLY A 54 -12.16 7.05 5.70
CA GLY A 54 -11.31 8.19 6.00
C GLY A 54 -11.32 8.63 7.47
N GLU A 55 -12.35 8.25 8.25
CA GLU A 55 -12.34 8.44 9.70
C GLU A 55 -11.29 7.57 10.41
N TYR A 56 -10.84 6.48 9.78
CA TYR A 56 -9.99 5.45 10.38
C TYR A 56 -8.60 5.36 9.76
N LEU A 57 -8.48 5.56 8.45
CA LEU A 57 -7.24 5.38 7.68
C LEU A 57 -6.58 6.71 7.33
N ALA A 58 -5.28 6.66 7.05
CA ALA A 58 -4.49 7.87 6.74
C ALA A 58 -4.74 8.41 5.32
N GLY A 59 -5.27 7.60 4.42
CA GLY A 59 -5.51 7.98 3.03
C GLY A 59 -5.68 6.77 2.11
N THR A 60 -5.36 6.98 0.84
CA THR A 60 -5.52 5.99 -0.22
C THR A 60 -4.22 5.72 -0.96
N THR A 61 -4.13 4.55 -1.60
CA THR A 61 -3.11 4.27 -2.60
C THR A 61 -3.76 3.90 -3.94
N ALA A 62 -3.20 4.41 -5.02
CA ALA A 62 -3.72 4.31 -6.36
C ALA A 62 -2.76 3.57 -7.29
N SER A 63 -3.30 2.92 -8.32
CA SER A 63 -2.55 2.27 -9.40
C SER A 63 -2.50 3.11 -10.68
N GLY A 64 -3.21 4.23 -10.71
CA GLY A 64 -3.28 5.16 -11.83
C GLY A 64 -4.00 6.46 -11.46
N LEU A 65 -4.02 7.40 -12.41
CA LEU A 65 -4.57 8.75 -12.20
C LEU A 65 -6.03 8.77 -11.72
N PHE A 66 -6.89 7.94 -12.32
CA PHE A 66 -8.32 7.96 -11.98
C PHE A 66 -8.59 7.45 -10.57
N GLU A 67 -7.87 6.43 -10.10
CA GLU A 67 -7.94 6.01 -8.70
C GLU A 67 -7.40 7.10 -7.76
N ALA A 68 -6.31 7.78 -8.14
CA ALA A 68 -5.77 8.87 -7.34
C ALA A 68 -6.77 10.03 -7.19
N LYS A 69 -7.43 10.43 -8.28
CA LYS A 69 -8.50 11.42 -8.25
C LYS A 69 -9.66 10.98 -7.34
N LEU A 70 -10.12 9.74 -7.52
CA LEU A 70 -11.21 9.19 -6.72
C LEU A 70 -10.88 9.23 -5.22
N GLY A 71 -9.70 8.76 -4.84
CA GLY A 71 -9.25 8.78 -3.45
C GLY A 71 -9.16 10.19 -2.88
N LYS A 72 -8.61 11.13 -3.65
CA LYS A 72 -8.45 12.53 -3.24
C LYS A 72 -9.80 13.24 -3.05
N GLU A 73 -10.72 13.01 -3.96
CA GLU A 73 -12.03 13.69 -3.98
C GLU A 73 -13.00 13.11 -2.95
N GLU A 74 -13.04 11.78 -2.81
CA GLU A 74 -14.08 11.11 -2.03
C GLU A 74 -13.64 10.75 -0.60
N MET A 75 -12.34 10.55 -0.34
CA MET A 75 -11.84 10.22 0.99
C MET A 75 -10.99 11.34 1.60
N GLY A 76 -10.15 11.97 0.82
CA GLY A 76 -9.13 12.88 1.32
C GLY A 76 -7.97 12.14 2.00
N GLY A 77 -7.27 12.86 2.93
CA GLY A 77 -6.05 12.34 3.54
C GLY A 77 -4.87 12.29 2.57
N GLU A 78 -3.90 11.43 2.84
CA GLU A 78 -2.75 11.25 1.96
C GLU A 78 -3.13 10.46 0.71
N THR A 79 -2.69 10.92 -0.45
CA THR A 79 -2.89 10.23 -1.73
C THR A 79 -1.55 9.70 -2.23
N HIS A 80 -1.39 8.38 -2.21
CA HIS A 80 -0.22 7.69 -2.71
C HIS A 80 -0.50 7.10 -4.09
N ILE A 81 0.54 6.96 -4.91
CA ILE A 81 0.42 6.28 -6.21
C ILE A 81 1.65 5.42 -6.49
N PHE A 82 1.41 4.23 -7.03
CA PHE A 82 2.41 3.41 -7.70
C PHE A 82 1.87 2.95 -9.05
N SER A 83 2.63 3.19 -10.11
CA SER A 83 2.39 2.61 -11.42
C SER A 83 3.68 2.01 -11.98
N ALA A 84 3.58 0.80 -12.55
CA ALA A 84 4.73 0.16 -13.21
C ALA A 84 5.22 0.98 -14.42
N ALA A 85 4.31 1.75 -15.05
CA ALA A 85 4.63 2.68 -16.13
C ALA A 85 3.68 3.88 -16.08
N TYR A 86 4.20 5.05 -15.75
CA TYR A 86 3.43 6.28 -15.80
C TYR A 86 3.21 6.74 -17.24
N VAL A 87 1.98 7.17 -17.55
CA VAL A 87 1.63 7.80 -18.83
C VAL A 87 2.11 9.25 -18.79
N GLU A 88 2.87 9.68 -19.80
CA GLU A 88 3.50 11.01 -19.82
C GLU A 88 2.47 12.12 -19.74
N GLU A 89 1.38 11.98 -20.47
CA GLU A 89 0.30 12.96 -20.59
C GLU A 89 -0.48 13.12 -19.28
N GLU A 90 -0.49 12.10 -18.43
CA GLU A 90 -1.18 12.12 -17.13
C GLU A 90 -0.30 12.63 -15.99
N PHE A 91 1.02 12.71 -16.18
CA PHE A 91 1.95 12.90 -15.07
C PHE A 91 1.79 14.26 -14.38
N GLU A 92 1.46 15.32 -15.12
CA GLU A 92 1.20 16.64 -14.52
C GLU A 92 -0.04 16.63 -13.61
N GLU A 93 -1.09 15.90 -13.98
CA GLU A 93 -2.26 15.75 -13.13
C GLU A 93 -1.94 14.89 -11.90
N ILE A 94 -1.13 13.84 -12.05
CA ILE A 94 -0.63 13.03 -10.91
C ILE A 94 0.10 13.93 -9.92
N LEU A 95 0.96 14.84 -10.39
CA LEU A 95 1.66 15.80 -9.53
C LEU A 95 0.71 16.73 -8.78
N GLN A 96 -0.44 17.06 -9.33
CA GLN A 96 -1.44 17.90 -8.65
C GLN A 96 -2.22 17.15 -7.57
N VAL A 97 -2.48 15.85 -7.81
CA VAL A 97 -3.38 15.04 -6.98
C VAL A 97 -2.65 14.30 -5.87
N CYS A 98 -1.47 13.73 -6.17
CA CYS A 98 -0.76 12.83 -5.27
C CYS A 98 0.22 13.56 -4.35
N ASP A 99 0.34 13.06 -3.13
CA ASP A 99 1.31 13.51 -2.12
C ASP A 99 2.60 12.69 -2.20
N HIS A 100 2.47 11.37 -2.43
CA HIS A 100 3.57 10.41 -2.51
C HIS A 100 3.55 9.67 -3.86
N ILE A 101 4.70 9.57 -4.50
CA ILE A 101 4.85 8.92 -5.82
C ILE A 101 5.94 7.86 -5.74
N SER A 102 5.57 6.60 -6.02
CA SER A 102 6.51 5.48 -6.06
C SER A 102 6.87 5.13 -7.51
N PHE A 103 8.16 5.09 -7.80
CA PHE A 103 8.69 4.76 -9.12
C PHE A 103 9.13 3.31 -9.21
N ASN A 104 8.84 2.67 -10.33
CA ASN A 104 9.14 1.25 -10.54
C ASN A 104 10.61 0.98 -10.90
N SER A 105 11.33 1.99 -11.34
CA SER A 105 12.73 1.87 -11.77
C SER A 105 13.48 3.20 -11.66
N PHE A 106 14.80 3.13 -11.60
CA PHE A 106 15.64 4.34 -11.67
C PHE A 106 15.54 5.06 -13.02
N ALA A 107 15.27 4.35 -14.13
CA ALA A 107 14.99 4.99 -15.41
C ALA A 107 13.74 5.87 -15.34
N GLN A 108 12.68 5.37 -14.71
CA GLN A 108 11.46 6.13 -14.47
C GLN A 108 11.70 7.31 -13.52
N TRP A 109 12.45 7.10 -12.43
CA TRP A 109 12.86 8.16 -11.51
C TRP A 109 13.62 9.28 -12.21
N LYS A 110 14.66 8.96 -12.97
CA LYS A 110 15.46 9.94 -13.74
C LYS A 110 14.61 10.75 -14.71
N LYS A 111 13.60 10.14 -15.32
CA LYS A 111 12.70 10.81 -16.24
C LYS A 111 11.83 11.87 -15.57
N TYR A 112 11.36 11.59 -14.35
CA TYR A 112 10.32 12.39 -13.70
C TYR A 112 10.80 13.19 -12.49
N ARG A 113 12.01 12.94 -11.97
CA ARG A 113 12.50 13.51 -10.71
C ARG A 113 12.43 15.03 -10.61
N GLU A 114 12.86 15.73 -11.63
CA GLU A 114 12.88 17.20 -11.61
C GLU A 114 11.48 17.78 -11.43
N ARG A 115 10.51 17.22 -12.15
CA ARG A 115 9.11 17.64 -12.07
C ARG A 115 8.50 17.30 -10.71
N ALA A 116 8.75 16.08 -10.23
CA ALA A 116 8.24 15.61 -8.94
C ALA A 116 8.82 16.42 -7.76
N LEU A 117 10.13 16.65 -7.75
CA LEU A 117 10.80 17.45 -6.71
C LEU A 117 10.37 18.92 -6.76
N LYS A 118 10.26 19.53 -7.95
CA LYS A 118 9.75 20.89 -8.10
C LYS A 118 8.32 21.04 -7.59
N ALA A 119 7.50 20.00 -7.75
CA ALA A 119 6.14 19.95 -7.22
C ALA A 119 6.08 19.62 -5.72
N GLY A 120 7.22 19.42 -5.04
CA GLY A 120 7.30 19.13 -3.61
C GLY A 120 6.75 17.75 -3.24
N LYS A 121 6.83 16.77 -4.14
CA LYS A 121 6.30 15.43 -3.89
C LYS A 121 7.29 14.56 -3.13
N SER A 122 6.77 13.72 -2.21
CA SER A 122 7.56 12.69 -1.54
C SER A 122 7.69 11.49 -2.47
N CYS A 123 8.92 11.16 -2.83
CA CYS A 123 9.22 10.17 -3.85
C CYS A 123 9.86 8.92 -3.28
N SER A 124 9.56 7.76 -3.89
CA SER A 124 10.16 6.49 -3.52
C SER A 124 10.51 5.62 -4.71
N ILE A 125 11.37 4.65 -4.47
CA ILE A 125 11.62 3.54 -5.41
C ILE A 125 10.94 2.28 -4.87
N ARG A 126 10.18 1.61 -5.74
CA ARG A 126 9.72 0.26 -5.45
C ARG A 126 10.89 -0.70 -5.62
N ILE A 127 11.20 -1.44 -4.56
CA ILE A 127 12.22 -2.48 -4.53
C ILE A 127 11.59 -3.86 -4.64
N ASN A 128 12.35 -4.80 -5.21
CA ASN A 128 12.00 -6.21 -5.25
C ASN A 128 13.03 -7.00 -4.42
N PRO A 129 12.64 -7.54 -3.26
CA PRO A 129 13.56 -8.29 -2.41
C PRO A 129 13.90 -9.67 -2.97
N GLU A 130 13.31 -10.08 -4.11
CA GLU A 130 13.53 -11.41 -4.71
C GLU A 130 13.32 -12.53 -3.68
N HIS A 131 12.29 -12.34 -2.85
CA HIS A 131 11.82 -13.28 -1.85
C HIS A 131 10.31 -13.48 -2.07
N SER A 132 9.89 -14.71 -2.22
CA SER A 132 8.50 -15.06 -2.45
C SER A 132 8.01 -16.02 -1.38
N THR A 133 6.81 -15.71 -0.89
CA THR A 133 6.04 -16.56 0.02
C THR A 133 4.74 -17.06 -0.65
N GLN A 134 4.59 -16.80 -1.98
CA GLN A 134 3.40 -17.16 -2.74
C GLN A 134 3.48 -18.60 -3.25
N GLU A 135 2.38 -19.36 -3.06
CA GLU A 135 2.25 -20.72 -3.61
C GLU A 135 2.06 -20.71 -5.15
N HIS A 136 1.43 -19.66 -5.67
CA HIS A 136 1.10 -19.53 -7.08
C HIS A 136 1.86 -18.37 -7.73
N GLY A 137 2.76 -18.71 -8.66
CA GLY A 137 3.61 -17.71 -9.33
C GLY A 137 2.87 -16.60 -10.07
N ILE A 138 1.61 -16.82 -10.48
CA ILE A 138 0.80 -15.79 -11.14
C ILE A 138 0.45 -14.60 -10.21
N TYR A 139 0.40 -14.85 -8.91
CA TYR A 139 0.13 -13.83 -7.88
C TYR A 139 1.39 -13.34 -7.17
N ASP A 140 2.57 -13.78 -7.64
CA ASP A 140 3.86 -13.48 -7.03
C ASP A 140 4.53 -12.28 -7.69
N PRO A 141 4.53 -11.11 -7.03
CA PRO A 141 5.21 -9.92 -7.55
C PRO A 141 6.73 -10.07 -7.59
N CYS A 142 7.28 -11.04 -6.87
CA CYS A 142 8.71 -11.32 -6.76
C CYS A 142 9.17 -12.55 -7.55
N ALA A 143 8.29 -13.14 -8.36
CA ALA A 143 8.62 -14.27 -9.23
C ALA A 143 9.83 -13.96 -10.14
N ALA A 144 10.58 -14.99 -10.49
CA ALA A 144 11.71 -14.85 -11.42
C ALA A 144 11.26 -14.19 -12.73
N GLY A 145 11.94 -13.11 -13.13
CA GLY A 145 11.58 -12.32 -14.31
C GLY A 145 10.48 -11.29 -14.10
N SER A 146 10.00 -11.09 -12.88
CA SER A 146 9.07 -10.01 -12.57
C SER A 146 9.65 -8.65 -12.94
N ARG A 147 8.80 -7.79 -13.50
CA ARG A 147 9.14 -6.40 -13.85
C ARG A 147 8.79 -5.41 -12.76
N LEU A 148 8.27 -5.88 -11.62
CA LEU A 148 7.80 -5.05 -10.52
C LEU A 148 8.89 -4.81 -9.50
N GLY A 149 9.32 -3.56 -9.41
CA GLY A 149 10.35 -3.11 -8.49
C GLY A 149 11.78 -3.38 -8.95
N VAL A 150 12.72 -2.74 -8.27
CA VAL A 150 14.15 -2.81 -8.55
C VAL A 150 14.78 -3.90 -7.69
N THR A 151 15.40 -4.89 -8.31
CA THR A 151 16.17 -5.92 -7.60
C THR A 151 17.47 -5.35 -7.03
N ARG A 152 18.08 -6.04 -6.05
CA ARG A 152 19.34 -5.58 -5.46
C ARG A 152 20.44 -5.37 -6.49
N LYS A 153 20.53 -6.23 -7.51
CA LYS A 153 21.49 -6.14 -8.62
C LYS A 153 21.33 -4.85 -9.43
N ASN A 154 20.11 -4.39 -9.60
CA ASN A 154 19.78 -3.22 -10.44
C ASN A 154 19.61 -1.93 -9.60
N PHE A 155 19.79 -2.01 -8.29
CA PHE A 155 19.67 -0.86 -7.40
C PHE A 155 20.84 0.10 -7.59
N GLN A 156 20.56 1.40 -7.70
CA GLN A 156 21.52 2.48 -8.00
C GLN A 156 21.59 3.44 -6.80
N PRO A 157 22.44 3.17 -5.81
CA PRO A 157 22.55 4.02 -4.61
C PRO A 157 22.93 5.46 -4.91
N GLU A 158 23.69 5.68 -5.97
CA GLU A 158 24.14 7.00 -6.45
C GLU A 158 22.98 7.88 -6.97
N GLU A 159 21.83 7.28 -7.25
CA GLU A 159 20.65 7.97 -7.77
C GLU A 159 19.56 8.21 -6.72
N LEU A 160 19.88 8.04 -5.43
CA LEU A 160 18.91 8.19 -4.34
C LEU A 160 18.66 9.66 -3.94
N GLU A 161 19.38 10.62 -4.50
CA GLU A 161 19.13 12.03 -4.22
C GLU A 161 17.68 12.41 -4.55
N GLY A 162 16.95 12.93 -3.55
CA GLY A 162 15.53 13.27 -3.65
C GLY A 162 14.56 12.11 -3.41
N ILE A 163 15.04 10.88 -3.22
CA ILE A 163 14.23 9.76 -2.78
C ILE A 163 14.09 9.79 -1.25
N GLU A 164 12.86 9.80 -0.77
CA GLU A 164 12.52 9.83 0.65
C GLU A 164 12.05 8.48 1.20
N GLY A 165 11.68 7.55 0.32
CA GLY A 165 11.16 6.26 0.75
C GLY A 165 11.57 5.09 -0.13
N LEU A 166 11.42 3.88 0.45
CA LEU A 166 11.41 2.63 -0.30
C LEU A 166 10.05 1.97 -0.16
N HIS A 167 9.60 1.32 -1.23
CA HIS A 167 8.31 0.63 -1.28
C HIS A 167 8.53 -0.80 -1.75
N PHE A 168 7.92 -1.77 -1.09
CA PHE A 168 7.81 -3.14 -1.61
C PHE A 168 6.38 -3.65 -1.48
N HIS A 169 5.97 -4.48 -2.40
CA HIS A 169 4.68 -5.16 -2.38
C HIS A 169 4.90 -6.60 -2.83
N THR A 170 4.84 -7.53 -1.89
CA THR A 170 5.28 -8.92 -2.06
C THR A 170 4.19 -9.92 -1.72
N LEU A 171 3.19 -9.51 -0.94
CA LEU A 171 2.17 -10.38 -0.40
C LEU A 171 0.87 -10.32 -1.22
N CYS A 172 0.15 -11.43 -1.21
CA CYS A 172 -1.22 -11.51 -1.66
C CYS A 172 -1.97 -12.47 -0.73
N GLU A 173 -2.95 -11.95 0.02
CA GLU A 173 -3.82 -12.72 0.93
C GLU A 173 -3.06 -13.55 1.98
N GLN A 174 -2.05 -12.97 2.63
CA GLN A 174 -1.17 -13.69 3.55
C GLN A 174 -1.19 -13.17 4.97
N ASN A 175 -0.75 -14.01 5.89
CA ASN A 175 -0.57 -13.70 7.31
C ASN A 175 0.76 -12.97 7.57
N SER A 176 0.96 -12.57 8.83
CA SER A 176 2.11 -11.81 9.29
C SER A 176 3.45 -12.55 9.22
N ASP A 177 3.45 -13.88 9.27
CA ASP A 177 4.65 -14.71 9.09
C ASP A 177 5.32 -14.42 7.73
N ALA A 178 4.54 -14.41 6.66
CA ALA A 178 5.03 -14.05 5.33
C ALA A 178 5.61 -12.62 5.26
N LEU A 179 5.03 -11.67 6.00
CA LEU A 179 5.59 -10.33 6.11
C LEU A 179 6.93 -10.32 6.85
N VAL A 180 7.02 -11.03 7.98
CA VAL A 180 8.27 -11.10 8.77
C VAL A 180 9.41 -11.65 7.92
N GLU A 181 9.19 -12.73 7.17
CA GLU A 181 10.19 -13.27 6.24
C GLU A 181 10.56 -12.26 5.14
N THR A 182 9.57 -11.58 4.58
CA THR A 182 9.82 -10.55 3.56
C THR A 182 10.63 -9.38 4.11
N VAL A 183 10.33 -8.90 5.31
CA VAL A 183 11.07 -7.81 5.96
C VAL A 183 12.53 -8.22 6.20
N GLN A 184 12.78 -9.46 6.64
CA GLN A 184 14.15 -9.98 6.76
C GLN A 184 14.91 -9.94 5.43
N ALA A 185 14.28 -10.40 4.34
CA ALA A 185 14.88 -10.34 3.01
C ALA A 185 15.14 -8.89 2.52
N VAL A 186 14.26 -7.96 2.86
CA VAL A 186 14.44 -6.53 2.58
C VAL A 186 15.63 -5.97 3.38
N GLU A 187 15.73 -6.29 4.67
CA GLU A 187 16.83 -5.86 5.53
C GLU A 187 18.18 -6.42 5.07
N GLU A 188 18.24 -7.69 4.69
CA GLU A 188 19.47 -8.33 4.17
C GLU A 188 19.97 -7.64 2.89
N LYS A 189 19.08 -7.28 1.98
CA LYS A 189 19.44 -6.76 0.67
C LYS A 189 19.54 -5.23 0.61
N PHE A 190 18.68 -4.54 1.35
CA PHE A 190 18.52 -3.08 1.27
C PHE A 190 18.78 -2.36 2.59
N GLY A 191 19.10 -3.07 3.67
CA GLY A 191 19.33 -2.50 5.01
C GLY A 191 20.22 -1.26 5.06
N PRO A 192 21.38 -1.22 4.37
CA PRO A 192 22.26 -0.04 4.35
C PRO A 192 21.59 1.23 3.83
N PHE A 193 20.52 1.11 3.04
CA PHE A 193 19.82 2.25 2.43
C PHE A 193 18.61 2.69 3.25
N LEU A 194 18.08 1.83 4.13
CA LEU A 194 16.89 2.11 4.93
C LEU A 194 17.12 3.25 5.93
N HIS A 195 18.31 3.38 6.50
CA HIS A 195 18.67 4.43 7.48
C HIS A 195 18.62 5.86 6.92
N GLN A 196 18.64 6.04 5.61
CA GLN A 196 18.55 7.35 4.98
C GLN A 196 17.14 7.68 4.47
N MET A 197 16.20 6.74 4.65
CA MET A 197 14.81 6.95 4.26
C MET A 197 14.02 7.66 5.37
N LYS A 198 13.02 8.44 4.97
CA LYS A 198 12.02 9.01 5.90
C LYS A 198 10.88 8.04 6.12
N TRP A 199 10.60 7.19 5.14
CA TRP A 199 9.50 6.23 5.21
C TRP A 199 9.78 4.96 4.40
N VAL A 200 9.09 3.88 4.80
CA VAL A 200 9.09 2.61 4.06
C VAL A 200 7.65 2.10 3.97
N ASN A 201 7.24 1.76 2.76
CA ASN A 201 5.92 1.21 2.49
C ASN A 201 6.02 -0.30 2.27
N PHE A 202 5.35 -1.06 3.13
CA PHE A 202 5.35 -2.53 3.10
C PHE A 202 4.34 -3.11 2.09
N GLY A 203 3.62 -2.24 1.36
CA GLY A 203 2.63 -2.66 0.37
C GLY A 203 1.37 -3.26 0.98
N GLY A 204 0.66 -4.00 0.16
CA GLY A 204 -0.59 -4.66 0.50
C GLY A 204 -0.49 -6.17 0.66
N GLY A 205 -1.64 -6.85 0.57
CA GLY A 205 -1.73 -8.29 0.69
C GLY A 205 -1.80 -8.81 2.12
N HIS A 206 -1.88 -7.92 3.11
CA HIS A 206 -1.99 -8.24 4.53
C HIS A 206 -3.44 -8.50 4.93
N HIS A 207 -3.75 -9.71 5.37
CA HIS A 207 -5.10 -10.11 5.82
C HIS A 207 -5.36 -9.77 7.30
N ILE A 208 -5.04 -8.57 7.73
CA ILE A 208 -5.01 -8.08 9.12
C ILE A 208 -6.32 -8.30 9.86
N THR A 209 -7.46 -8.20 9.17
CA THR A 209 -8.80 -8.32 9.77
C THR A 209 -9.33 -9.75 9.82
N ARG A 210 -8.61 -10.70 9.25
CA ARG A 210 -8.97 -12.11 9.31
C ARG A 210 -8.86 -12.62 10.75
N PRO A 211 -9.80 -13.48 11.22
CA PRO A 211 -9.81 -13.92 12.64
C PRO A 211 -8.55 -14.66 13.09
N ASP A 212 -7.91 -15.41 12.18
CA ASP A 212 -6.69 -16.19 12.43
C ASP A 212 -5.39 -15.45 12.14
N TYR A 213 -5.45 -14.15 11.83
CA TYR A 213 -4.26 -13.34 11.57
C TYR A 213 -3.52 -13.02 12.87
N ASP A 214 -2.22 -13.28 12.91
CA ASP A 214 -1.37 -12.93 14.06
C ASP A 214 -1.02 -11.43 14.03
N ARG A 215 -1.90 -10.61 14.62
CA ARG A 215 -1.71 -9.17 14.74
C ARG A 215 -0.55 -8.79 15.65
N LYS A 216 -0.24 -9.66 16.65
CA LYS A 216 0.89 -9.41 17.53
C LYS A 216 2.20 -9.45 16.76
N ALA A 217 2.41 -10.47 15.93
CA ALA A 217 3.60 -10.58 15.09
C ALA A 217 3.74 -9.40 14.12
N LEU A 218 2.63 -8.92 13.54
CA LEU A 218 2.62 -7.70 12.71
C LEU A 218 3.08 -6.48 13.50
N ILE A 219 2.51 -6.26 14.68
CA ILE A 219 2.82 -5.11 15.55
C ILE A 219 4.29 -5.13 15.97
N ASP A 220 4.77 -6.29 16.41
CA ASP A 220 6.16 -6.46 16.84
C ASP A 220 7.13 -6.21 15.67
N CYS A 221 6.82 -6.73 14.48
CA CYS A 221 7.61 -6.51 13.27
C CYS A 221 7.70 -5.02 12.90
N ILE A 222 6.57 -4.31 12.86
CA ILE A 222 6.55 -2.88 12.53
C ILE A 222 7.29 -2.06 13.57
N ARG A 223 7.09 -2.32 14.86
CA ARG A 223 7.78 -1.61 15.95
C ARG A 223 9.30 -1.79 15.86
N ALA A 224 9.77 -3.04 15.72
CA ALA A 224 11.19 -3.34 15.61
C ALA A 224 11.83 -2.64 14.38
N PHE A 225 11.13 -2.66 13.24
CA PHE A 225 11.60 -1.99 12.03
C PHE A 225 11.68 -0.47 12.19
N ARG A 226 10.65 0.14 12.77
CA ARG A 226 10.62 1.58 13.04
C ARG A 226 11.69 2.01 14.03
N GLU A 227 11.88 1.25 15.12
CA GLU A 227 12.91 1.52 16.12
C GLU A 227 14.33 1.43 15.51
N LYS A 228 14.56 0.44 14.65
CA LYS A 228 15.85 0.21 14.03
C LYS A 228 16.24 1.27 12.99
N TYR A 229 15.30 1.73 12.19
CA TYR A 229 15.57 2.61 11.03
C TYR A 229 15.08 4.05 11.20
N ASP A 230 14.33 4.35 12.24
CA ASP A 230 13.70 5.67 12.50
C ASP A 230 12.88 6.17 11.30
N VAL A 231 12.01 5.33 10.79
CA VAL A 231 11.18 5.60 9.59
C VAL A 231 9.69 5.54 9.89
N GLN A 232 8.90 6.29 9.10
CA GLN A 232 7.47 6.06 9.03
C GLN A 232 7.19 4.79 8.22
N VAL A 233 6.42 3.86 8.77
CA VAL A 233 5.96 2.66 8.04
C VAL A 233 4.55 2.90 7.50
N TYR A 234 4.32 2.50 6.25
CA TYR A 234 3.02 2.45 5.59
C TYR A 234 2.62 1.01 5.28
N LEU A 235 1.31 0.73 5.38
CA LEU A 235 0.68 -0.49 4.89
C LEU A 235 -0.43 -0.13 3.90
N GLU A 236 -0.63 -0.97 2.88
CA GLU A 236 -1.63 -0.76 1.82
C GLU A 236 -2.62 -1.94 1.72
N PRO A 237 -3.31 -2.34 2.80
CA PRO A 237 -4.32 -3.39 2.70
C PRO A 237 -5.47 -2.94 1.80
N GLY A 238 -6.04 -3.88 1.07
CA GLY A 238 -7.24 -3.64 0.26
C GLY A 238 -8.37 -4.55 0.72
N GLU A 239 -8.27 -5.84 0.45
CA GLU A 239 -9.30 -6.83 0.81
C GLU A 239 -9.60 -6.85 2.31
N ALA A 240 -8.58 -6.74 3.16
CA ALA A 240 -8.74 -6.73 4.62
C ALA A 240 -9.70 -5.64 5.13
N ILE A 241 -9.88 -4.55 4.40
CA ILE A 241 -10.77 -3.45 4.80
C ILE A 241 -12.22 -3.90 4.73
N ALA A 242 -12.61 -4.56 3.63
CA ALA A 242 -14.00 -4.98 3.39
C ALA A 242 -14.22 -6.48 3.62
N TYR A 243 -13.29 -7.18 4.24
CA TYR A 243 -13.35 -8.62 4.47
C TYR A 243 -14.61 -9.00 5.24
N TYR A 244 -15.43 -9.87 4.66
CA TYR A 244 -16.76 -10.27 5.17
C TYR A 244 -17.74 -9.11 5.47
N ALA A 245 -17.50 -7.92 4.94
CA ALA A 245 -18.35 -6.76 5.15
C ALA A 245 -19.34 -6.51 3.99
N GLY A 246 -19.47 -7.42 3.03
CA GLY A 246 -20.32 -7.24 1.87
C GLY A 246 -21.04 -8.49 1.42
N TYR A 247 -22.09 -8.27 0.60
CA TYR A 247 -22.91 -9.29 0.00
C TYR A 247 -23.17 -8.96 -1.48
N LEU A 248 -23.21 -9.98 -2.31
CA LEU A 248 -23.85 -9.91 -3.62
C LEU A 248 -25.30 -10.40 -3.45
N VAL A 249 -26.26 -9.51 -3.70
CA VAL A 249 -27.68 -9.81 -3.65
C VAL A 249 -28.19 -10.01 -5.06
N THR A 250 -28.78 -11.18 -5.35
CA THR A 250 -29.30 -11.58 -6.67
C THR A 250 -30.74 -11.98 -6.59
#